data_18ab64b40e905f2140b028169cfddb33
#
_entry.id   18ab64b40e905f2140b028169cfddb33
#
_cell.length_a   1.000
_cell.length_b   1.000
_cell.length_c   1.000
_cell.angle_alpha   90.00
_cell.angle_beta   90.00
_cell.angle_gamma   90.00
#
_symmetry.space_group_name_H-M   'P 1'
#
loop_
_entity.id
_entity.type
_entity.pdbx_description
1 polymer ?
#
loop_
_entity_poly.entity_id
_entity_poly.type
_entity_poly.pdbx_seq_one_letter_code
_entity_poly.pdbx_strand_id
1 'polypeptide(L)'
;MSEEEIIDGLRNAVVSYDEEGVRRLANLTIEKGIDPLKAIQEGLVKGINEVGEKFGSKEIFLSELMVAAEACLAGMDLLKPKIARVKKVKPIGKVVIGTVYGDIHFIGKRLVAMMLETNGFEVYDIGEDQPAEAFIDKAREVEADIVGASALTSTTRLEQEKIVKAFREEGLKAKIMIGGAVIDAAWAETVGADGYAKNLQDAVSMAKQLMEQARE
;
A
#
# COMPACT_ATOMS: atom_id res chain seq x y z
N MET A 1 -2.91 29.12 -10.89
CA MET A 1 -2.17 27.85 -11.05
C MET A 1 -2.90 27.00 -12.08
N SER A 2 -2.18 26.49 -13.05
CA SER A 2 -2.66 25.48 -14.01
C SER A 2 -2.82 24.11 -13.32
N GLU A 3 -3.42 23.14 -14.01
CA GLU A 3 -3.50 21.75 -13.54
C GLU A 3 -2.10 21.16 -13.29
N GLU A 4 -1.20 21.35 -14.24
CA GLU A 4 0.18 20.85 -14.17
C GLU A 4 0.94 21.46 -12.99
N GLU A 5 0.83 22.77 -12.77
CA GLU A 5 1.44 23.44 -11.61
C GLU A 5 0.92 22.92 -10.27
N ILE A 6 -0.35 22.50 -10.20
CA ILE A 6 -0.94 21.94 -8.98
C ILE A 6 -0.42 20.53 -8.73
N ILE A 7 -0.37 19.68 -9.76
CA ILE A 7 0.12 18.29 -9.67
C ILE A 7 1.61 18.28 -9.33
N ASP A 8 2.43 19.08 -10.01
CA ASP A 8 3.86 19.21 -9.67
C ASP A 8 4.05 19.80 -8.27
N GLY A 9 3.19 20.74 -7.87
CA GLY A 9 3.17 21.29 -6.53
C GLY A 9 2.90 20.23 -5.45
N LEU A 10 1.94 19.33 -5.68
CA LEU A 10 1.66 18.20 -4.79
C LEU A 10 2.87 17.27 -4.64
N ARG A 11 3.51 16.92 -5.76
CA ARG A 11 4.73 16.12 -5.76
C ARG A 11 5.83 16.79 -4.94
N ASN A 12 6.10 18.06 -5.23
CA ASN A 12 7.18 18.81 -4.56
C ASN A 12 6.88 19.00 -3.07
N ALA A 13 5.63 19.21 -2.67
CA ALA A 13 5.24 19.35 -1.27
C ALA A 13 5.49 18.04 -0.49
N VAL A 14 5.21 16.86 -1.08
CA VAL A 14 5.57 15.57 -0.47
C VAL A 14 7.09 15.42 -0.33
N VAL A 15 7.84 15.74 -1.39
CA VAL A 15 9.31 15.63 -1.42
C VAL A 15 9.97 16.59 -0.41
N SER A 16 9.36 17.73 -0.14
CA SER A 16 9.84 18.72 0.85
C SER A 16 9.22 18.59 2.24
N TYR A 17 8.45 17.51 2.47
CA TYR A 17 7.83 17.22 3.77
C TYR A 17 6.79 18.28 4.22
N ASP A 18 6.20 19.03 3.27
CA ASP A 18 5.25 20.12 3.51
C ASP A 18 3.81 19.60 3.51
N GLU A 19 3.35 19.10 4.66
CA GLU A 19 1.96 18.59 4.82
C GLU A 19 0.93 19.69 4.57
N GLU A 20 1.16 20.93 5.04
CA GLU A 20 0.24 22.04 4.83
C GLU A 20 0.11 22.39 3.35
N GLY A 21 1.22 22.40 2.63
CA GLY A 21 1.27 22.55 1.18
C GLY A 21 0.49 21.47 0.45
N VAL A 22 0.65 20.21 0.85
CA VAL A 22 -0.11 19.08 0.30
C VAL A 22 -1.60 19.28 0.53
N ARG A 23 -2.04 19.58 1.76
CA ARG A 23 -3.46 19.81 2.09
C ARG A 23 -4.05 20.97 1.27
N ARG A 24 -3.34 22.07 1.17
CA ARG A 24 -3.76 23.24 0.38
C ARG A 24 -3.92 22.90 -1.10
N LEU A 25 -2.96 22.20 -1.70
CA LEU A 25 -2.99 21.85 -3.11
C LEU A 25 -4.02 20.75 -3.42
N ALA A 26 -4.24 19.82 -2.50
CA ALA A 26 -5.30 18.82 -2.60
C ALA A 26 -6.70 19.47 -2.59
N ASN A 27 -6.94 20.46 -1.73
CA ASN A 27 -8.17 21.23 -1.74
C ASN A 27 -8.33 22.01 -3.05
N LEU A 28 -7.26 22.65 -3.53
CA LEU A 28 -7.28 23.38 -4.80
C LEU A 28 -7.55 22.46 -6.00
N THR A 29 -7.06 21.21 -5.95
CA THR A 29 -7.38 20.14 -6.92
C THR A 29 -8.90 19.93 -6.99
N ILE A 30 -9.54 19.79 -5.81
CA ILE A 30 -10.98 19.58 -5.70
C ILE A 30 -11.76 20.81 -6.20
N GLU A 31 -11.38 22.01 -5.78
CA GLU A 31 -12.03 23.28 -6.15
C GLU A 31 -11.99 23.53 -7.67
N LYS A 32 -10.90 23.18 -8.31
CA LYS A 32 -10.71 23.34 -9.76
C LYS A 32 -11.28 22.21 -10.60
N GLY A 33 -11.82 21.16 -9.97
CA GLY A 33 -12.36 19.99 -10.67
C GLY A 33 -11.30 19.18 -11.42
N ILE A 34 -10.03 19.24 -10.98
CA ILE A 34 -8.96 18.41 -11.51
C ILE A 34 -9.23 16.96 -11.10
N ASP A 35 -8.92 15.99 -12.00
CA ASP A 35 -9.11 14.57 -11.72
C ASP A 35 -8.33 14.16 -10.46
N PRO A 36 -9.01 13.77 -9.36
CA PRO A 36 -8.35 13.39 -8.12
C PRO A 36 -7.42 12.18 -8.30
N LEU A 37 -7.78 11.25 -9.19
CA LEU A 37 -6.94 10.06 -9.46
C LEU A 37 -5.63 10.47 -10.11
N LYS A 38 -5.66 11.39 -11.07
CA LYS A 38 -4.46 11.93 -11.71
C LYS A 38 -3.58 12.68 -10.70
N ALA A 39 -4.18 13.54 -9.86
CA ALA A 39 -3.45 14.27 -8.82
C ALA A 39 -2.77 13.34 -7.81
N ILE A 40 -3.42 12.24 -7.45
CA ILE A 40 -2.83 11.19 -6.59
C ILE A 40 -1.68 10.51 -7.30
N GLN A 41 -1.90 9.98 -8.51
CA GLN A 41 -0.89 9.16 -9.21
C GLN A 41 0.33 9.98 -9.64
N GLU A 42 0.10 11.15 -10.23
CA GLU A 42 1.17 11.98 -10.79
C GLU A 42 1.78 12.97 -9.79
N GLY A 43 1.03 13.35 -8.75
CA GLY A 43 1.49 14.20 -7.67
C GLY A 43 1.98 13.40 -6.46
N LEU A 44 1.06 12.95 -5.62
CA LEU A 44 1.38 12.36 -4.31
C LEU A 44 2.22 11.08 -4.42
N VAL A 45 1.82 10.14 -5.29
CA VAL A 45 2.50 8.84 -5.45
C VAL A 45 3.89 9.01 -6.05
N LYS A 46 4.05 9.88 -7.05
CA LYS A 46 5.39 10.17 -7.58
C LYS A 46 6.29 10.83 -6.52
N GLY A 47 5.72 11.73 -5.71
CA GLY A 47 6.45 12.37 -4.62
C GLY A 47 6.96 11.37 -3.57
N ILE A 48 6.08 10.49 -3.06
CA ILE A 48 6.49 9.52 -2.04
C ILE A 48 7.43 8.45 -2.59
N ASN A 49 7.32 8.08 -3.88
CA ASN A 49 8.27 7.18 -4.52
C ASN A 49 9.66 7.81 -4.60
N GLU A 50 9.77 9.08 -4.96
CA GLU A 50 11.04 9.81 -4.99
C GLU A 50 11.70 9.86 -3.59
N VAL A 51 10.92 10.11 -2.55
CA VAL A 51 11.40 10.04 -1.15
C VAL A 51 11.81 8.62 -0.78
N GLY A 52 11.06 7.60 -1.20
CA GLY A 52 11.38 6.19 -1.02
C GLY A 52 12.70 5.77 -1.68
N GLU A 53 12.99 6.30 -2.88
CA GLU A 53 14.27 6.08 -3.56
C GLU A 53 15.44 6.71 -2.78
N LYS A 54 15.28 7.96 -2.30
CA LYS A 54 16.28 8.64 -1.44
C LYS A 54 16.54 7.88 -0.13
N PHE A 55 15.50 7.31 0.47
CA PHE A 55 15.67 6.45 1.64
C PHE A 55 16.40 5.15 1.28
N GLY A 56 16.06 4.51 0.17
CA GLY A 56 16.74 3.30 -0.32
C GLY A 56 18.22 3.51 -0.62
N SER A 57 18.59 4.68 -1.15
CA SER A 57 19.97 5.11 -1.40
C SER A 57 20.70 5.64 -0.14
N LYS A 58 20.02 5.69 1.02
CA LYS A 58 20.53 6.22 2.30
C LYS A 58 20.89 7.72 2.28
N GLU A 59 20.26 8.47 1.40
CA GLU A 59 20.38 9.94 1.34
C GLU A 59 19.58 10.62 2.44
N ILE A 60 18.51 9.97 2.92
CA ILE A 60 17.65 10.46 4.00
C ILE A 60 17.48 9.39 5.07
N PHE A 61 17.06 9.80 6.27
CA PHE A 61 16.77 8.92 7.40
C PHE A 61 15.29 8.49 7.41
N LEU A 62 14.98 7.46 8.21
CA LEU A 62 13.61 6.96 8.38
C LEU A 62 12.65 8.05 8.85
N SER A 63 13.10 8.97 9.71
CA SER A 63 12.26 10.08 10.18
C SER A 63 11.75 10.97 9.05
N GLU A 64 12.58 11.24 8.04
CA GLU A 64 12.21 12.06 6.88
C GLU A 64 11.22 11.32 5.98
N LEU A 65 11.44 10.01 5.75
CA LEU A 65 10.46 9.17 5.05
C LEU A 65 9.11 9.16 5.77
N MET A 66 9.11 9.08 7.11
CA MET A 66 7.87 9.09 7.91
C MET A 66 7.10 10.41 7.74
N VAL A 67 7.77 11.56 7.81
CA VAL A 67 7.13 12.87 7.64
C VAL A 67 6.59 13.03 6.21
N ALA A 68 7.34 12.61 5.20
CA ALA A 68 6.85 12.60 3.82
C ALA A 68 5.63 11.70 3.64
N ALA A 69 5.62 10.52 4.29
CA ALA A 69 4.49 9.60 4.26
C ALA A 69 3.24 10.22 4.91
N GLU A 70 3.39 10.90 6.05
CA GLU A 70 2.28 11.61 6.70
C GLU A 70 1.72 12.71 5.79
N ALA A 71 2.57 13.51 5.16
CA ALA A 71 2.16 14.52 4.20
C ALA A 71 1.41 13.90 3.00
N CYS A 72 1.92 12.80 2.46
CA CYS A 72 1.26 12.08 1.36
C CYS A 72 -0.11 11.55 1.76
N LEU A 73 -0.22 10.90 2.92
CA LEU A 73 -1.48 10.37 3.45
C LEU A 73 -2.51 11.48 3.69
N ALA A 74 -2.09 12.64 4.18
CA ALA A 74 -2.96 13.80 4.38
C ALA A 74 -3.61 14.27 3.07
N GLY A 75 -2.87 14.25 1.95
CA GLY A 75 -3.42 14.54 0.62
C GLY A 75 -4.37 13.46 0.12
N MET A 76 -4.01 12.19 0.36
CA MET A 76 -4.85 11.03 0.00
C MET A 76 -6.21 11.07 0.69
N ASP A 77 -6.25 11.37 1.99
CA ASP A 77 -7.50 11.45 2.77
C ASP A 77 -8.48 12.48 2.22
N LEU A 78 -7.97 13.56 1.63
CA LEU A 78 -8.77 14.60 0.99
C LEU A 78 -9.25 14.21 -0.42
N LEU A 79 -8.39 13.58 -1.23
CA LEU A 79 -8.65 13.30 -2.64
C LEU A 79 -9.39 11.98 -2.88
N LYS A 80 -9.08 10.92 -2.12
CA LYS A 80 -9.67 9.58 -2.26
C LYS A 80 -11.20 9.56 -2.22
N PRO A 81 -11.89 10.27 -1.30
CA PRO A 81 -13.36 10.31 -1.29
C PRO A 81 -13.99 10.94 -2.54
N LYS A 82 -13.20 11.67 -3.33
CA LYS A 82 -13.67 12.31 -4.57
C LYS A 82 -13.58 11.38 -5.78
N ILE A 83 -12.67 10.39 -5.76
CA ILE A 83 -12.56 9.36 -6.81
C ILE A 83 -13.81 8.49 -6.85
N ALA A 84 -14.31 8.06 -5.70
CA ALA A 84 -15.47 7.17 -5.58
C ALA A 84 -16.76 7.71 -6.24
N ARG A 85 -16.81 9.01 -6.54
CA ARG A 85 -17.95 9.66 -7.23
C ARG A 85 -17.83 9.63 -8.75
N VAL A 86 -16.65 9.29 -9.31
CA VAL A 86 -16.37 9.49 -10.75
C VAL A 86 -16.42 8.22 -11.58
N LYS A 87 -16.12 7.00 -11.02
CA LYS A 87 -16.18 5.75 -11.79
C LYS A 87 -16.50 4.52 -10.92
N LYS A 88 -17.57 3.82 -11.22
CA LYS A 88 -17.74 2.38 -10.90
C LYS A 88 -16.88 1.56 -11.89
N VAL A 89 -15.58 1.57 -11.75
CA VAL A 89 -14.70 0.62 -12.44
C VAL A 89 -14.66 -0.65 -11.60
N LYS A 90 -14.91 -1.82 -12.24
CA LYS A 90 -14.74 -3.11 -11.56
C LYS A 90 -13.29 -3.21 -11.10
N PRO A 91 -13.02 -3.50 -9.81
CA PRO A 91 -11.65 -3.61 -9.32
C PRO A 91 -10.89 -4.75 -10.04
N ILE A 92 -9.57 -4.60 -10.15
CA ILE A 92 -8.69 -5.64 -10.73
C ILE A 92 -8.74 -6.90 -9.87
N GLY A 93 -8.80 -6.72 -8.55
CA GLY A 93 -8.92 -7.76 -7.54
C GLY A 93 -9.12 -7.15 -6.16
N LYS A 94 -9.47 -7.99 -5.19
CA LYS A 94 -9.67 -7.62 -3.78
C LYS A 94 -8.45 -8.05 -2.97
N VAL A 95 -7.92 -7.13 -2.19
CA VAL A 95 -6.73 -7.35 -1.36
C VAL A 95 -7.08 -7.10 0.11
N VAL A 96 -6.85 -8.08 0.97
CA VAL A 96 -6.81 -7.89 2.42
C VAL A 96 -5.36 -7.63 2.81
N ILE A 97 -5.10 -6.57 3.58
CA ILE A 97 -3.76 -6.24 4.03
C ILE A 97 -3.77 -5.95 5.54
N GLY A 98 -2.75 -6.42 6.25
CA GLY A 98 -2.61 -6.21 7.68
C GLY A 98 -1.15 -6.28 8.13
N THR A 99 -0.88 -5.75 9.33
CA THR A 99 0.37 -5.99 10.05
C THR A 99 0.16 -7.17 11.00
N VAL A 100 1.09 -8.11 10.98
CA VAL A 100 1.00 -9.37 11.72
C VAL A 100 0.97 -9.18 13.23
N TYR A 101 0.55 -10.21 13.96
CA TYR A 101 0.44 -10.20 15.42
C TYR A 101 1.79 -9.82 16.09
N GLY A 102 1.71 -8.99 17.13
CA GLY A 102 2.87 -8.46 17.86
C GLY A 102 3.62 -7.36 17.14
N ASP A 103 3.18 -6.91 15.97
CA ASP A 103 3.79 -5.84 15.18
C ASP A 103 2.83 -4.65 15.04
N ILE A 104 3.31 -3.45 15.42
CA ILE A 104 2.52 -2.21 15.38
C ILE A 104 2.95 -1.25 14.26
N HIS A 105 3.87 -1.68 13.39
CA HIS A 105 4.39 -0.85 12.33
C HIS A 105 3.40 -0.80 11.14
N PHE A 106 2.88 0.38 10.84
CA PHE A 106 1.78 0.55 9.88
C PHE A 106 2.13 1.35 8.63
N ILE A 107 3.18 2.18 8.67
CA ILE A 107 3.46 3.15 7.59
C ILE A 107 3.70 2.44 6.27
N GLY A 108 4.61 1.47 6.22
CA GLY A 108 4.91 0.72 4.99
C GLY A 108 3.69 0.01 4.42
N LYS A 109 2.90 -0.64 5.29
CA LYS A 109 1.64 -1.30 4.93
C LYS A 109 0.63 -0.31 4.34
N ARG A 110 0.41 0.84 4.98
CA ARG A 110 -0.52 1.87 4.50
C ARG A 110 -0.11 2.43 3.14
N LEU A 111 1.18 2.64 2.92
CA LEU A 111 1.71 3.06 1.62
C LEU A 111 1.47 1.99 0.53
N VAL A 112 1.68 0.71 0.86
CA VAL A 112 1.36 -0.40 -0.06
C VAL A 112 -0.14 -0.44 -0.35
N ALA A 113 -1.00 -0.34 0.66
CA ALA A 113 -2.45 -0.30 0.50
C ALA A 113 -2.86 0.82 -0.46
N MET A 114 -2.36 2.03 -0.23
CA MET A 114 -2.58 3.20 -1.07
C MET A 114 -2.14 2.96 -2.52
N MET A 115 -0.95 2.39 -2.72
CA MET A 115 -0.44 2.10 -4.06
C MET A 115 -1.30 1.08 -4.79
N LEU A 116 -1.78 0.05 -4.11
CA LEU A 116 -2.69 -0.94 -4.67
C LEU A 116 -4.02 -0.31 -5.06
N GLU A 117 -4.63 0.52 -4.19
CA GLU A 117 -5.88 1.23 -4.48
C GLU A 117 -5.78 2.15 -5.70
N THR A 118 -4.70 2.94 -5.79
CA THR A 118 -4.47 3.84 -6.93
C THR A 118 -4.20 3.11 -8.22
N ASN A 119 -3.80 1.84 -8.14
CA ASN A 119 -3.61 0.95 -9.27
C ASN A 119 -4.83 0.05 -9.58
N GLY A 120 -5.99 0.33 -8.95
CA GLY A 120 -7.26 -0.27 -9.31
C GLY A 120 -7.66 -1.52 -8.51
N PHE A 121 -6.98 -1.82 -7.41
CA PHE A 121 -7.41 -2.86 -6.46
C PHE A 121 -8.42 -2.30 -5.46
N GLU A 122 -9.30 -3.17 -4.95
CA GLU A 122 -10.12 -2.89 -3.78
C GLU A 122 -9.39 -3.43 -2.55
N VAL A 123 -9.00 -2.53 -1.62
CA VAL A 123 -8.14 -2.89 -0.49
C VAL A 123 -8.89 -2.79 0.83
N TYR A 124 -8.74 -3.81 1.64
CA TYR A 124 -9.29 -3.95 2.99
C TYR A 124 -8.13 -4.01 3.99
N ASP A 125 -7.79 -2.87 4.58
CA ASP A 125 -6.77 -2.78 5.63
C ASP A 125 -7.40 -3.20 6.97
N ILE A 126 -6.91 -4.31 7.53
CA ILE A 126 -7.40 -4.85 8.81
C ILE A 126 -6.65 -4.29 10.03
N GLY A 127 -5.72 -3.37 9.83
CA GLY A 127 -4.97 -2.74 10.92
C GLY A 127 -3.67 -3.42 11.29
N GLU A 128 -3.19 -3.12 12.48
CA GLU A 128 -1.94 -3.61 13.08
C GLU A 128 -2.25 -4.69 14.11
N ASP A 129 -1.21 -5.45 14.51
CA ASP A 129 -1.30 -6.48 15.56
C ASP A 129 -2.37 -7.54 15.28
N GLN A 130 -2.45 -8.02 14.03
CA GLN A 130 -3.51 -8.90 13.60
C GLN A 130 -3.07 -10.38 13.64
N PRO A 131 -3.83 -11.25 14.34
CA PRO A 131 -3.59 -12.70 14.32
C PRO A 131 -4.01 -13.30 12.97
N ALA A 132 -3.53 -14.52 12.68
CA ALA A 132 -3.80 -15.21 11.41
C ALA A 132 -5.30 -15.36 11.12
N GLU A 133 -6.11 -15.60 12.16
CA GLU A 133 -7.55 -15.73 12.08
C GLU A 133 -8.22 -14.47 11.51
N ALA A 134 -7.74 -13.27 11.89
CA ALA A 134 -8.29 -12.01 11.37
C ALA A 134 -8.08 -11.86 9.86
N PHE A 135 -6.94 -12.31 9.35
CA PHE A 135 -6.68 -12.36 7.90
C PHE A 135 -7.61 -13.35 7.20
N ILE A 136 -7.81 -14.53 7.79
CA ILE A 136 -8.69 -15.58 7.25
C ILE A 136 -10.14 -15.11 7.22
N ASP A 137 -10.64 -14.59 8.32
CA ASP A 137 -12.03 -14.15 8.45
C ASP A 137 -12.33 -13.03 7.45
N LYS A 138 -11.44 -12.04 7.35
CA LYS A 138 -11.62 -10.95 6.41
C LYS A 138 -11.49 -11.40 4.97
N ALA A 139 -10.55 -12.29 4.67
CA ALA A 139 -10.38 -12.83 3.33
C ALA A 139 -11.63 -13.61 2.86
N ARG A 140 -12.27 -14.36 3.76
CA ARG A 140 -13.55 -15.04 3.48
C ARG A 140 -14.71 -14.07 3.29
N GLU A 141 -14.83 -13.08 4.19
CA GLU A 141 -15.90 -12.09 4.17
C GLU A 141 -15.96 -11.35 2.84
N VAL A 142 -14.79 -10.93 2.34
CA VAL A 142 -14.72 -10.12 1.13
C VAL A 142 -14.42 -10.94 -0.14
N GLU A 143 -14.22 -12.25 -0.01
CA GLU A 143 -13.75 -13.11 -1.11
C GLU A 143 -12.45 -12.54 -1.72
N ALA A 144 -11.41 -12.40 -0.88
CA ALA A 144 -10.15 -11.80 -1.28
C ALA A 144 -9.42 -12.66 -2.31
N ASP A 145 -8.84 -11.99 -3.31
CA ASP A 145 -7.95 -12.61 -4.28
C ASP A 145 -6.51 -12.68 -3.74
N ILE A 146 -6.11 -11.67 -2.97
CA ILE A 146 -4.75 -11.54 -2.40
C ILE A 146 -4.84 -11.18 -0.92
N VAL A 147 -3.91 -11.73 -0.14
CA VAL A 147 -3.67 -11.36 1.26
C VAL A 147 -2.24 -10.82 1.38
N GLY A 148 -2.09 -9.61 1.90
CA GLY A 148 -0.82 -8.95 2.17
C GLY A 148 -0.49 -8.97 3.67
N ALA A 149 0.59 -9.64 4.09
CA ALA A 149 1.02 -9.68 5.48
C ALA A 149 2.34 -8.90 5.67
N SER A 150 2.31 -7.85 6.47
CA SER A 150 3.46 -6.98 6.76
C SER A 150 4.09 -7.31 8.11
N ALA A 151 5.42 -7.43 8.15
CA ALA A 151 6.19 -7.60 9.39
C ALA A 151 7.48 -6.78 9.33
N LEU A 152 7.79 -6.03 10.40
CA LEU A 152 8.96 -5.14 10.43
C LEU A 152 10.12 -5.70 11.26
N THR A 153 9.88 -6.64 12.19
CA THR A 153 10.90 -7.18 13.08
C THR A 153 11.20 -8.64 12.82
N SER A 154 12.41 -9.09 13.21
CA SER A 154 12.84 -10.49 13.05
C SER A 154 12.00 -11.48 13.87
N THR A 155 11.36 -11.02 14.95
CA THR A 155 10.46 -11.83 15.77
C THR A 155 9.09 -11.94 15.13
N THR A 156 8.54 -10.83 14.66
CA THR A 156 7.18 -10.77 14.11
C THR A 156 7.07 -11.39 12.72
N ARG A 157 8.18 -11.48 11.94
CA ARG A 157 8.15 -12.16 10.64
C ARG A 157 7.69 -13.62 10.72
N LEU A 158 7.88 -14.30 11.88
CA LEU A 158 7.44 -15.67 12.07
C LEU A 158 5.91 -15.82 12.02
N GLU A 159 5.17 -14.74 12.28
CA GLU A 159 3.72 -14.74 12.14
C GLU A 159 3.27 -14.84 10.67
N GLN A 160 4.10 -14.40 9.72
CA GLN A 160 3.82 -14.60 8.29
C GLN A 160 3.77 -16.09 7.92
N GLU A 161 4.67 -16.90 8.49
CA GLU A 161 4.65 -18.37 8.31
C GLU A 161 3.33 -18.95 8.82
N LYS A 162 2.86 -18.53 10.01
CA LYS A 162 1.59 -18.99 10.57
C LYS A 162 0.41 -18.63 9.68
N ILE A 163 0.39 -17.41 9.13
CA ILE A 163 -0.66 -16.98 8.20
C ILE A 163 -0.66 -17.86 6.95
N VAL A 164 0.51 -18.05 6.31
CA VAL A 164 0.63 -18.90 5.11
C VAL A 164 0.12 -20.30 5.39
N LYS A 165 0.57 -20.91 6.50
CA LYS A 165 0.17 -22.26 6.89
C LYS A 165 -1.33 -22.36 7.13
N ALA A 166 -1.89 -21.43 7.90
CA ALA A 166 -3.32 -21.42 8.22
C ALA A 166 -4.18 -21.28 6.95
N PHE A 167 -3.80 -20.44 6.00
CA PHE A 167 -4.50 -20.31 4.72
C PHE A 167 -4.46 -21.61 3.89
N ARG A 168 -3.34 -22.32 3.90
CA ARG A 168 -3.21 -23.62 3.20
C ARG A 168 -4.06 -24.70 3.87
N GLU A 169 -4.04 -24.78 5.21
CA GLU A 169 -4.85 -25.73 6.00
C GLU A 169 -6.35 -25.51 5.80
N GLU A 170 -6.78 -24.27 5.71
CA GLU A 170 -8.18 -23.89 5.46
C GLU A 170 -8.62 -23.99 3.98
N GLY A 171 -7.70 -24.36 3.09
CA GLY A 171 -7.98 -24.52 1.65
C GLY A 171 -8.39 -23.22 0.95
N LEU A 172 -8.00 -22.06 1.47
CA LEU A 172 -8.31 -20.77 0.87
C LEU A 172 -7.50 -20.53 -0.40
N LYS A 173 -8.16 -19.99 -1.43
CA LYS A 173 -7.55 -19.78 -2.75
C LYS A 173 -6.79 -18.47 -2.87
N ALA A 174 -6.99 -17.53 -1.91
CA ALA A 174 -6.31 -16.25 -1.93
C ALA A 174 -4.79 -16.45 -2.00
N LYS A 175 -4.13 -15.67 -2.85
CA LYS A 175 -2.67 -15.63 -2.97
C LYS A 175 -2.08 -14.84 -1.81
N ILE A 176 -0.98 -15.30 -1.24
CA ILE A 176 -0.35 -14.65 -0.09
C ILE A 176 0.92 -13.93 -0.54
N MET A 177 0.92 -12.62 -0.37
CA MET A 177 2.06 -11.74 -0.57
C MET A 177 2.58 -11.25 0.77
N ILE A 178 3.89 -11.35 0.98
CA ILE A 178 4.52 -10.86 2.19
C ILE A 178 5.49 -9.73 1.91
N GLY A 179 5.72 -8.90 2.91
CA GLY A 179 6.66 -7.78 2.85
C GLY A 179 7.01 -7.24 4.22
N GLY A 180 7.90 -6.26 4.24
CA GLY A 180 8.41 -5.60 5.44
C GLY A 180 9.92 -5.48 5.44
N ALA A 181 10.49 -4.63 6.31
CA ALA A 181 11.89 -4.24 6.25
C ALA A 181 12.90 -5.40 6.50
N VAL A 182 12.46 -6.47 7.15
CA VAL A 182 13.28 -7.66 7.46
C VAL A 182 12.93 -8.86 6.57
N ILE A 183 12.10 -8.64 5.56
CA ILE A 183 11.62 -9.69 4.66
C ILE A 183 12.44 -9.65 3.38
N ASP A 184 12.78 -10.83 2.88
CA ASP A 184 13.45 -11.02 1.60
C ASP A 184 12.82 -12.19 0.80
N ALA A 185 13.29 -12.38 -0.42
CA ALA A 185 12.79 -13.44 -1.30
C ALA A 185 13.04 -14.83 -0.74
N ALA A 186 14.18 -15.06 -0.06
CA ALA A 186 14.51 -16.34 0.54
C ALA A 186 13.55 -16.70 1.69
N TRP A 187 13.15 -15.72 2.48
CA TRP A 187 12.12 -15.91 3.50
C TRP A 187 10.76 -16.24 2.89
N ALA A 188 10.36 -15.53 1.84
CA ALA A 188 9.10 -15.81 1.15
C ALA A 188 9.03 -17.23 0.60
N GLU A 189 10.11 -17.70 0.00
CA GLU A 189 10.25 -19.09 -0.47
C GLU A 189 10.18 -20.08 0.70
N THR A 190 10.89 -19.80 1.80
CA THR A 190 10.92 -20.64 3.00
C THR A 190 9.54 -20.88 3.59
N VAL A 191 8.72 -19.82 3.69
CA VAL A 191 7.37 -19.90 4.28
C VAL A 191 6.31 -20.32 3.27
N GLY A 192 6.65 -20.43 1.98
CA GLY A 192 5.71 -20.82 0.91
C GLY A 192 4.71 -19.71 0.56
N ALA A 193 5.10 -18.45 0.69
CA ALA A 193 4.30 -17.34 0.21
C ALA A 193 4.26 -17.30 -1.33
N ASP A 194 3.15 -16.84 -1.91
CA ASP A 194 2.99 -16.77 -3.37
C ASP A 194 3.75 -15.58 -3.97
N GLY A 195 4.09 -14.56 -3.16
CA GLY A 195 4.81 -13.38 -3.60
C GLY A 195 5.52 -12.62 -2.49
N TYR A 196 6.52 -11.85 -2.89
CA TYR A 196 7.30 -10.93 -2.06
C TYR A 196 7.44 -9.59 -2.74
N ALA A 197 7.30 -8.52 -1.99
CA ALA A 197 7.53 -7.17 -2.47
C ALA A 197 8.60 -6.46 -1.63
N LYS A 198 9.67 -6.04 -2.29
CA LYS A 198 10.78 -5.33 -1.66
C LYS A 198 10.47 -3.86 -1.39
N ASN A 199 9.62 -3.26 -2.23
CA ASN A 199 9.26 -1.84 -2.19
C ASN A 199 7.82 -1.65 -2.68
N LEU A 200 7.35 -0.39 -2.67
CA LEU A 200 5.98 -0.03 -3.02
C LEU A 200 5.60 -0.39 -4.47
N GLN A 201 6.53 -0.21 -5.42
CA GLN A 201 6.29 -0.50 -6.83
C GLN A 201 6.30 -2.00 -7.10
N ASP A 202 7.20 -2.73 -6.46
CA ASP A 202 7.24 -4.19 -6.52
C ASP A 202 5.93 -4.78 -5.97
N ALA A 203 5.33 -4.19 -4.92
CA ALA A 203 4.07 -4.65 -4.36
C ALA A 203 2.93 -4.58 -5.40
N VAL A 204 2.83 -3.49 -6.15
CA VAL A 204 1.84 -3.35 -7.23
C VAL A 204 2.09 -4.34 -8.36
N SER A 205 3.34 -4.46 -8.78
CA SER A 205 3.74 -5.37 -9.87
C SER A 205 3.46 -6.82 -9.50
N MET A 206 3.83 -7.23 -8.27
CA MET A 206 3.57 -8.55 -7.73
C MET A 206 2.08 -8.84 -7.63
N ALA A 207 1.28 -7.92 -7.10
CA ALA A 207 -0.16 -8.10 -7.00
C ALA A 207 -0.81 -8.30 -8.37
N LYS A 208 -0.41 -7.54 -9.41
CA LYS A 208 -0.89 -7.74 -10.79
C LYS A 208 -0.51 -9.12 -11.32
N GLN A 209 0.72 -9.56 -11.10
CA GLN A 209 1.20 -10.88 -11.52
C GLN A 209 0.42 -12.02 -10.82
N LEU A 210 0.15 -11.90 -9.53
CA LEU A 210 -0.65 -12.89 -8.78
C LEU A 210 -2.08 -12.98 -9.31
N MET A 211 -2.68 -11.87 -9.73
CA MET A 211 -4.02 -11.85 -10.36
C MET A 211 -4.03 -12.53 -11.74
N GLU A 212 -2.96 -12.43 -12.51
CA GLU A 212 -2.83 -13.12 -13.81
C GLU A 212 -2.73 -14.63 -13.60
N GLN A 213 -1.90 -15.09 -12.66
CA GLN A 213 -1.76 -16.51 -12.30
C GLN A 213 -3.05 -17.14 -11.74
N ALA A 214 -3.91 -16.36 -11.10
CA ALA A 214 -5.18 -16.84 -10.56
C ALA A 214 -6.28 -17.04 -11.63
N ARG A 215 -6.05 -16.53 -12.85
CA ARG A 215 -6.99 -16.64 -13.99
C ARG A 215 -6.67 -17.78 -14.95
N GLU A 216 -5.47 -18.35 -14.83
CA GLU A 216 -5.01 -19.54 -15.55
C GLU A 216 -5.44 -20.83 -14.84
#